data_1adfcbe3b949b58d1ca1176a569e56ec
#
_entry.id   1adfcbe3b949b58d1ca1176a569e56ec
#
_cell.length_a   1.000
_cell.length_b   1.000
_cell.length_c   1.000
_cell.angle_alpha   90.00
_cell.angle_beta   90.00
_cell.angle_gamma   90.00
#
_symmetry.space_group_name_H-M   'P 1'
#
loop_
_entity.id
_entity.type
_entity.pdbx_description
1 polymer ?
#
loop_
_entity_poly.entity_id
_entity_poly.type
_entity_poly.pdbx_seq_one_letter_code
_entity_poly.pdbx_strand_id
1 'polypeptide(L)'
;MFLKAWIQWWLKKTNGSGGYGMLMGHAATEQEIDEYKLEILKDPRNFIAQPTISLSAAPCYMQGSLQPRRIDLRPYALYGPDGIEIVPGGLTRVALKEGSLVVNSSQGGGSKDTWVLA
;
A
#
# COMPACT_ATOMS: atom_id res chain seq x y z
N MET A 1 -22.73 -14.88 2.63
CA MET A 1 -22.73 -14.21 1.30
C MET A 1 -22.01 -12.84 1.32
N PHE A 2 -21.79 -12.20 2.45
CA PHE A 2 -21.18 -10.86 2.54
C PHE A 2 -19.64 -10.83 2.57
N LEU A 3 -18.97 -11.90 2.98
CA LEU A 3 -17.50 -11.95 3.10
C LEU A 3 -16.78 -11.77 1.75
N LYS A 4 -17.33 -12.31 0.65
CA LYS A 4 -16.74 -12.17 -0.68
C LYS A 4 -16.67 -10.72 -1.18
N ALA A 5 -17.52 -9.83 -0.67
CA ALA A 5 -17.51 -8.43 -1.06
C ALA A 5 -16.31 -7.66 -0.46
N TRP A 6 -15.84 -8.04 0.72
CA TRP A 6 -14.75 -7.35 1.42
C TRP A 6 -13.35 -7.68 0.86
N ILE A 7 -13.19 -8.84 0.23
CA ILE A 7 -11.92 -9.32 -0.35
C ILE A 7 -11.31 -8.31 -1.34
N GLN A 8 -12.15 -7.57 -2.04
CA GLN A 8 -11.72 -6.62 -3.08
C GLN A 8 -11.43 -5.21 -2.54
N TRP A 9 -11.61 -4.98 -1.23
CA TRP A 9 -11.54 -3.65 -0.67
C TRP A 9 -10.38 -3.49 0.31
N TRP A 10 -9.79 -2.32 0.22
CA TRP A 10 -8.87 -1.80 1.20
C TRP A 10 -9.56 -0.70 1.99
N LEU A 11 -9.73 -0.93 3.28
CA LEU A 11 -10.40 -0.02 4.20
C LEU A 11 -9.37 0.66 5.08
N LYS A 12 -9.52 1.96 5.30
CA LYS A 12 -8.60 2.74 6.13
C LYS A 12 -9.30 3.89 6.83
N LYS A 13 -8.76 4.29 7.98
CA LYS A 13 -9.19 5.50 8.66
C LYS A 13 -8.67 6.73 7.91
N THR A 14 -9.49 7.79 7.79
CA THR A 14 -9.10 9.04 7.12
C THR A 14 -7.95 9.74 7.82
N ASN A 15 -7.90 9.64 9.15
CA ASN A 15 -6.86 10.23 9.99
C ASN A 15 -5.71 9.24 10.31
N GLY A 16 -5.71 8.05 9.69
CA GLY A 16 -4.66 7.05 9.87
C GLY A 16 -3.42 7.35 9.03
N SER A 17 -2.26 7.04 9.57
CA SER A 17 -0.97 7.16 8.88
C SER A 17 -0.12 5.90 9.07
N GLY A 18 0.92 5.74 8.25
CA GLY A 18 1.90 4.66 8.42
C GLY A 18 1.38 3.24 8.17
N GLY A 19 0.15 3.09 7.66
CA GLY A 19 -0.43 1.77 7.43
C GLY A 19 -1.11 1.14 8.66
N TYR A 20 -1.20 1.88 9.76
CA TYR A 20 -1.91 1.43 10.94
C TYR A 20 -3.42 1.65 10.80
N GLY A 21 -4.21 0.73 11.36
CA GLY A 21 -5.68 0.81 11.32
C GLY A 21 -6.26 0.64 9.92
N MET A 22 -5.57 -0.09 9.05
CA MET A 22 -6.07 -0.49 7.73
C MET A 22 -6.49 -1.95 7.76
N LEU A 23 -7.56 -2.25 7.02
CA LEU A 23 -8.00 -3.61 6.76
C LEU A 23 -7.85 -3.93 5.27
N MET A 24 -7.07 -4.95 4.97
CA MET A 24 -6.99 -5.51 3.61
C MET A 24 -7.88 -6.75 3.55
N GLY A 25 -9.03 -6.62 2.89
CA GLY A 25 -10.06 -7.66 2.92
C GLY A 25 -9.60 -9.04 2.44
N HIS A 26 -8.63 -9.12 1.51
CA HIS A 26 -8.10 -10.40 1.02
C HIS A 26 -7.16 -11.10 2.01
N ALA A 27 -6.63 -10.39 2.99
CA ALA A 27 -5.70 -10.90 3.99
C ALA A 27 -6.28 -10.94 5.41
N ALA A 28 -7.49 -10.41 5.59
CA ALA A 28 -8.15 -10.30 6.87
C ALA A 28 -8.91 -11.58 7.24
N THR A 29 -8.90 -11.91 8.51
CA THR A 29 -9.74 -12.96 9.09
C THR A 29 -11.19 -12.48 9.23
N GLU A 30 -12.12 -13.42 9.40
CA GLU A 30 -13.52 -13.09 9.64
C GLU A 30 -13.70 -12.24 10.91
N GLN A 31 -12.95 -12.55 11.94
CA GLN A 31 -12.99 -11.80 13.19
C GLN A 31 -12.53 -10.34 12.99
N GLU A 32 -11.44 -10.12 12.32
CA GLU A 32 -10.93 -8.76 12.00
C GLU A 32 -11.93 -7.97 11.18
N ILE A 33 -12.59 -8.61 10.21
CA ILE A 33 -13.64 -7.99 9.41
C ILE A 33 -14.83 -7.57 10.28
N ASP A 34 -15.26 -8.42 11.19
CA ASP A 34 -16.42 -8.12 12.06
C ASP A 34 -16.08 -7.02 13.09
N GLU A 35 -14.89 -7.04 13.67
CA GLU A 35 -14.40 -5.95 14.53
C GLU A 35 -14.35 -4.62 13.78
N TYR A 36 -13.82 -4.63 12.55
CA TYR A 36 -13.70 -3.43 11.73
C TYR A 36 -15.07 -2.88 11.28
N LYS A 37 -16.04 -3.74 11.02
CA LYS A 37 -17.45 -3.33 10.77
C LYS A 37 -18.03 -2.56 11.95
N LEU A 38 -17.81 -3.06 13.17
CA LEU A 38 -18.29 -2.38 14.36
C LEU A 38 -17.65 -1.00 14.55
N GLU A 39 -16.36 -0.87 14.21
CA GLU A 39 -15.70 0.44 14.22
C GLU A 39 -16.29 1.40 13.18
N ILE A 40 -16.52 0.92 11.96
CA ILE A 40 -17.15 1.73 10.89
C ILE A 40 -18.55 2.20 11.31
N LEU A 41 -19.36 1.31 11.92
CA LEU A 41 -20.70 1.67 12.35
C LEU A 41 -20.72 2.74 13.46
N LYS A 42 -19.68 2.79 14.30
CA LYS A 42 -19.54 3.82 15.35
C LYS A 42 -19.20 5.19 14.80
N ASP A 43 -18.35 5.26 13.77
CA ASP A 43 -17.89 6.53 13.18
C ASP A 43 -17.64 6.40 11.66
N PRO A 44 -18.70 6.28 10.84
CA PRO A 44 -18.57 5.97 9.43
C PRO A 44 -17.84 7.06 8.63
N ARG A 45 -17.85 8.32 9.11
CA ARG A 45 -17.18 9.45 8.42
C ARG A 45 -15.67 9.38 8.50
N ASN A 46 -15.14 8.61 9.44
CA ASN A 46 -13.69 8.47 9.64
C ASN A 46 -13.09 7.30 8.83
N PHE A 47 -13.86 6.71 7.93
CA PHE A 47 -13.40 5.58 7.12
C PHE A 47 -13.58 5.85 5.63
N ILE A 48 -12.64 5.35 4.85
CA ILE A 48 -12.72 5.29 3.39
C ILE A 48 -12.43 3.87 2.91
N ALA A 49 -13.08 3.51 1.82
CA ALA A 49 -12.86 2.25 1.12
C ALA A 49 -12.32 2.54 -0.28
N GLN A 50 -11.34 1.77 -0.70
CA GLN A 50 -10.86 1.80 -2.07
C GLN A 50 -10.69 0.38 -2.59
N PRO A 51 -10.88 0.12 -3.90
CA PRO A 51 -10.56 -1.17 -4.48
C PRO A 51 -9.09 -1.51 -4.26
N THR A 52 -8.81 -2.77 -3.94
CA THR A 52 -7.43 -3.25 -3.82
C THR A 52 -6.79 -3.29 -5.19
N ILE A 53 -5.70 -2.54 -5.36
CA ILE A 53 -4.90 -2.54 -6.58
C ILE A 53 -3.74 -3.51 -6.39
N SER A 54 -3.56 -4.42 -7.35
CA SER A 54 -2.40 -5.28 -7.38
C SER A 54 -1.18 -4.49 -7.83
N LEU A 55 -0.25 -4.26 -6.91
CA LEU A 55 1.00 -3.58 -7.23
C LEU A 55 1.84 -4.42 -8.21
N SER A 56 2.66 -3.74 -9.03
CA SER A 56 3.66 -4.39 -9.86
C SER A 56 4.66 -5.17 -9.01
N ALA A 57 5.27 -6.18 -9.60
CA ALA A 57 6.34 -6.96 -8.97
C ALA A 57 7.67 -6.70 -9.67
N ALA A 58 8.75 -6.66 -8.90
CA ALA A 58 10.11 -6.60 -9.41
C ALA A 58 10.99 -7.66 -8.72
N PRO A 59 12.05 -8.14 -9.38
CA PRO A 59 12.99 -9.05 -8.75
C PRO A 59 13.74 -8.32 -7.63
N CYS A 60 13.79 -8.94 -6.46
CA CYS A 60 14.54 -8.47 -5.30
C CYS A 60 15.45 -9.60 -4.81
N TYR A 61 16.71 -9.26 -4.51
CA TYR A 61 17.65 -10.22 -3.95
C TYR A 61 17.36 -10.40 -2.47
N MET A 62 16.89 -11.58 -2.11
CA MET A 62 16.48 -11.93 -0.76
C MET A 62 17.06 -13.28 -0.38
N GLN A 63 17.75 -13.36 0.75
CA GLN A 63 18.24 -14.63 1.31
C GLN A 63 19.01 -15.52 0.28
N GLY A 64 19.87 -14.90 -0.53
CA GLY A 64 20.71 -15.62 -1.50
C GLY A 64 20.05 -15.91 -2.85
N SER A 65 18.82 -15.47 -3.11
CA SER A 65 18.11 -15.69 -4.37
C SER A 65 17.31 -14.47 -4.84
N LEU A 66 16.99 -14.44 -6.14
CA LEU A 66 16.06 -13.44 -6.68
C LEU A 66 14.63 -13.91 -6.46
N GLN A 67 13.85 -13.08 -5.80
CA GLN A 67 12.45 -13.36 -5.48
C GLN A 67 11.58 -12.19 -5.91
N PRO A 68 10.36 -12.40 -6.44
CA PRO A 68 9.45 -11.32 -6.77
C PRO A 68 8.95 -10.64 -5.49
N ARG A 69 8.95 -9.30 -5.49
CA ARG A 69 8.35 -8.49 -4.42
C ARG A 69 7.51 -7.38 -5.03
N ARG A 70 6.43 -7.03 -4.35
CA ARG A 70 5.57 -5.92 -4.75
C ARG A 70 6.28 -4.60 -4.53
N ILE A 71 6.12 -3.68 -5.49
CA ILE A 71 6.76 -2.37 -5.48
C ILE A 71 5.75 -1.27 -5.76
N ASP A 72 6.02 -0.07 -5.24
CA ASP A 72 5.39 1.17 -5.68
C ASP A 72 6.46 2.22 -6.03
N LEU A 73 6.24 2.97 -7.11
CA LEU A 73 7.05 4.13 -7.47
C LEU A 73 6.39 5.39 -6.95
N ARG A 74 7.19 6.24 -6.31
CA ARG A 74 6.79 7.57 -5.83
C ARG A 74 7.65 8.63 -6.48
N PRO A 75 7.21 9.21 -7.61
CA PRO A 75 7.86 10.35 -8.22
C PRO A 75 7.63 11.61 -7.37
N TYR A 76 8.52 12.57 -7.49
CA TYR A 76 8.38 13.89 -6.88
C TYR A 76 7.99 14.89 -7.96
N ALA A 77 6.82 15.50 -7.81
CA ALA A 77 6.34 16.58 -8.65
C ALA A 77 6.36 17.89 -7.84
N LEU A 78 7.11 18.86 -8.33
CA LEU A 78 7.22 20.18 -7.71
C LEU A 78 6.30 21.14 -8.47
N TYR A 79 5.41 21.79 -7.75
CA TYR A 79 4.53 22.80 -8.33
C TYR A 79 5.05 24.20 -7.99
N GLY A 80 5.32 24.99 -9.04
CA GLY A 80 5.83 26.36 -8.93
C GLY A 80 5.08 27.33 -9.83
N PRO A 81 5.47 28.63 -9.82
CA PRO A 81 4.85 29.65 -10.67
C PRO A 81 4.92 29.33 -12.17
N ASP A 82 5.98 28.66 -12.59
CA ASP A 82 6.25 28.33 -13.99
C ASP A 82 5.65 26.98 -14.42
N GLY A 83 4.92 26.29 -13.53
CA GLY A 83 4.27 25.02 -13.81
C GLY A 83 4.71 23.88 -12.90
N ILE A 84 4.61 22.65 -13.42
CA ILE A 84 4.98 21.42 -12.72
C ILE A 84 6.31 20.90 -13.25
N GLU A 85 7.26 20.71 -12.35
CA GLU A 85 8.53 20.06 -12.63
C GLU A 85 8.56 18.68 -11.95
N ILE A 86 8.97 17.64 -12.69
CA ILE A 86 9.16 16.31 -12.14
C ILE A 86 10.64 16.06 -11.93
N VAL A 87 11.03 15.79 -10.69
CA VAL A 87 12.42 15.45 -10.37
C VAL A 87 12.81 14.16 -11.09
N PRO A 88 13.95 14.13 -11.82
CA PRO A 88 14.43 12.92 -12.47
C PRO A 88 14.82 11.86 -11.43
N GLY A 89 13.92 10.92 -11.18
CA GLY A 89 14.08 9.90 -10.14
C GLY A 89 12.82 9.71 -9.32
N GLY A 90 12.95 9.07 -8.19
CA GLY A 90 11.86 8.80 -7.28
C GLY A 90 12.24 7.80 -6.20
N LEU A 91 11.31 7.57 -5.29
CA LEU A 91 11.42 6.52 -4.29
C LEU A 91 10.66 5.29 -4.77
N THR A 92 11.35 4.19 -5.07
CA THR A 92 10.72 2.89 -5.25
C THR A 92 10.71 2.15 -3.92
N ARG A 93 9.51 1.90 -3.38
CA ARG A 93 9.35 1.12 -2.16
C ARG A 93 9.05 -0.33 -2.47
N VAL A 94 9.42 -1.21 -1.55
CA VAL A 94 9.33 -2.67 -1.71
C VAL A 94 8.61 -3.29 -0.51
N ALA A 95 7.63 -4.14 -0.77
CA ALA A 95 7.06 -5.02 0.25
C ALA A 95 7.99 -6.22 0.46
N LEU A 96 8.83 -6.20 1.50
CA LEU A 96 9.83 -7.27 1.73
C LEU A 96 9.19 -8.60 2.12
N LYS A 97 8.03 -8.56 2.79
CA LYS A 97 7.28 -9.78 3.12
C LYS A 97 6.61 -10.34 1.87
N GLU A 98 6.81 -11.62 1.62
CA GLU A 98 6.20 -12.34 0.50
C GLU A 98 4.67 -12.23 0.52
N GLY A 99 4.08 -11.97 -0.65
CA GLY A 99 2.62 -11.81 -0.81
C GLY A 99 2.04 -10.51 -0.26
N SER A 100 2.81 -9.70 0.50
CA SER A 100 2.34 -8.44 1.05
C SER A 100 2.20 -7.36 -0.03
N LEU A 101 1.19 -6.51 0.13
CA LEU A 101 1.03 -5.25 -0.61
C LEU A 101 1.48 -4.02 0.22
N VAL A 102 1.90 -4.24 1.47
CA VAL A 102 2.33 -3.16 2.36
C VAL A 102 3.81 -2.85 2.11
N VAL A 103 4.06 -1.72 1.48
CA VAL A 103 5.41 -1.23 1.12
C VAL A 103 5.97 -0.21 2.13
N ASN A 104 5.24 0.07 3.21
CA ASN A 104 5.65 1.06 4.21
C ASN A 104 6.86 0.56 5.02
N SER A 105 7.88 1.42 5.11
CA SER A 105 9.10 1.12 5.92
C SER A 105 8.79 0.87 7.38
N SER A 106 7.81 1.58 7.96
CA SER A 106 7.36 1.37 9.35
C SER A 106 6.72 -0.01 9.59
N GLN A 107 6.40 -0.75 8.54
CA GLN A 107 5.85 -2.10 8.60
C GLN A 107 6.73 -3.14 7.90
N GLY A 108 8.03 -2.94 7.92
CA GLY A 108 9.00 -3.87 7.35
C GLY A 108 9.13 -3.78 5.82
N GLY A 109 8.74 -2.67 5.22
CA GLY A 109 9.04 -2.37 3.82
C GLY A 109 10.48 -1.90 3.64
N GLY A 110 10.99 -2.04 2.42
CA GLY A 110 12.29 -1.56 1.99
C GLY A 110 12.21 -0.59 0.82
N SER A 111 13.37 -0.23 0.27
CA SER A 111 13.48 0.61 -0.91
C SER A 111 14.45 0.02 -1.93
N LYS A 112 14.28 0.44 -3.17
CA LYS A 112 15.19 0.18 -4.30
C LYS A 112 15.56 1.50 -4.94
N ASP A 113 16.74 1.55 -5.55
CA ASP A 113 17.13 2.66 -6.39
C ASP A 113 16.19 2.78 -7.60
N THR A 114 15.92 4.03 -7.97
CA THR A 114 15.12 4.35 -9.15
C THR A 114 16.00 5.05 -10.15
N TRP A 115 16.25 4.41 -11.28
CA TRP A 115 17.03 4.96 -12.36
C TRP A 115 16.08 5.44 -13.46
N VAL A 116 16.28 6.68 -13.90
CA VAL A 116 15.57 7.25 -15.04
C VAL A 116 16.51 7.18 -16.23
N LEU A 117 16.08 6.51 -17.29
CA LEU A 117 16.83 6.43 -18.54
C LEU A 117 16.67 7.75 -19.29
N ALA A 118 17.77 8.22 -19.90
CA ALA A 118 17.77 9.39 -20.76
C ALA A 118 17.16 9.08 -22.13
#